data_3a336a5ce12ae8c500a3aeb08ac19213
#
_entry.id   3a336a5ce12ae8c500a3aeb08ac19213
#
_cell.length_a   1.000
_cell.length_b   1.000
_cell.length_c   1.000
_cell.angle_alpha   90.00
_cell.angle_beta   90.00
_cell.angle_gamma   90.00
#
_symmetry.space_group_name_H-M   'P 1'
#
loop_
_entity.id
_entity.type
_entity.pdbx_description
1 polymer ?
#
loop_
_entity_poly.entity_id
_entity_poly.type
_entity_poly.pdbx_seq_one_letter_code
_entity_poly.pdbx_strand_id
1 'polypeptide(L)'
;MTRDVLVMGGGATGQLAAAYLRKRFPDLKVAIVEGPHKNRPIVGESLVEVSVDFLFELGLGAYLVEKHYPKYGLTYYFKPDIDNPADRTYIVDEIPTAPQILSFQINRFTFDREVWDRNLVNGVELIDGTVVGVNLNQDDGLHAVTVQDPAGGKKTLSARWLVDATGRNRLLAKHLQLHERVSEQKNVFWFRLMNFNPEILSRIQAVKKQNRAYVPYFATHHFFGKGNWIWCIPMRSPENQPLISIGITYRKDVYPHGEVRTMEQFLECVGREHPVIVELVRSGTIVDTNYYGSYMWECRQRYSSDRWYIIGDAGDTVDPLYSVGLALSSLQIRQIAAIIQRELNGCDTKEFTRNLDTVIKAFQRSVTRDTTRLYECMGDAYQCHLRVHLAVTKLFHLGLPLVMNDYLWDPLGVKLVNWFSSLETLEADSKRFQDLIREVAANPKNRAAPNFIKVQSGTSMNFPYYEHHREEDIPASLSKMAFGLARLRLDLLEKLGWRGLISFNQQRALLKDVLRGLFLMPFYGTKLRESRLVRMIFYLFPGRSQQTVRTECTDR
;
A
#
# COMPACT_ATOMS: atom_id res chain seq x y z
N MET A 1 12.59 20.68 28.68
CA MET A 1 11.10 20.80 28.50
C MET A 1 10.56 19.48 27.98
N THR A 2 9.56 18.94 28.63
CA THR A 2 8.92 17.68 28.23
C THR A 2 7.91 17.94 27.12
N ARG A 3 7.88 17.09 26.08
CA ARG A 3 6.87 17.02 25.03
C ARG A 3 5.95 15.85 25.32
N ASP A 4 4.70 15.97 24.89
CA ASP A 4 3.82 14.80 24.97
C ASP A 4 4.17 13.81 23.86
N VAL A 5 4.26 14.27 22.61
CA VAL A 5 4.64 13.45 21.45
C VAL A 5 5.88 14.02 20.77
N LEU A 6 6.87 13.17 20.56
CA LEU A 6 8.06 13.52 19.77
C LEU A 6 8.13 12.63 18.54
N VAL A 7 8.09 13.25 17.36
CA VAL A 7 8.25 12.59 16.06
C VAL A 7 9.71 12.76 15.62
N MET A 8 10.40 11.67 15.40
CA MET A 8 11.75 11.65 14.87
C MET A 8 11.71 11.48 13.36
N GLY A 9 12.07 12.52 12.62
CA GLY A 9 12.05 12.60 11.16
C GLY A 9 10.87 13.43 10.64
N GLY A 10 11.18 14.45 9.86
CA GLY A 10 10.24 15.40 9.23
C GLY A 10 9.98 15.14 7.75
N GLY A 11 10.17 13.90 7.27
CA GLY A 11 9.65 13.47 5.97
C GLY A 11 8.11 13.44 5.95
N ALA A 12 7.49 13.19 4.78
CA ALA A 12 6.03 13.24 4.65
C ALA A 12 5.29 12.45 5.75
N THR A 13 5.71 11.22 6.04
CA THR A 13 5.07 10.39 7.07
C THR A 13 5.13 11.04 8.46
N GLY A 14 6.30 11.58 8.85
CA GLY A 14 6.46 12.24 10.15
C GLY A 14 5.67 13.56 10.26
N GLN A 15 5.68 14.36 9.20
CA GLN A 15 4.89 15.59 9.13
C GLN A 15 3.39 15.33 9.22
N LEU A 16 2.90 14.31 8.49
CA LEU A 16 1.49 13.90 8.52
C LEU A 16 1.10 13.31 9.87
N ALA A 17 2.01 12.57 10.53
CA ALA A 17 1.78 12.07 11.89
C ALA A 17 1.62 13.21 12.89
N ALA A 18 2.53 14.19 12.85
CA ALA A 18 2.45 15.36 13.73
C ALA A 18 1.19 16.18 13.47
N ALA A 19 0.86 16.46 12.21
CA ALA A 19 -0.36 17.19 11.81
C ALA A 19 -1.62 16.50 12.34
N TYR A 20 -1.71 15.18 12.17
CA TYR A 20 -2.87 14.41 12.62
C TYR A 20 -3.00 14.37 14.14
N LEU A 21 -1.90 14.07 14.84
CA LEU A 21 -1.89 14.02 16.30
C LEU A 21 -2.18 15.39 16.91
N ARG A 22 -1.63 16.47 16.35
CA ARG A 22 -1.92 17.84 16.79
C ARG A 22 -3.39 18.23 16.57
N LYS A 23 -3.97 17.86 15.43
CA LYS A 23 -5.38 18.08 15.13
C LYS A 23 -6.29 17.28 16.06
N ARG A 24 -5.97 16.00 16.30
CA ARG A 24 -6.78 15.08 17.11
C ARG A 24 -6.71 15.40 18.60
N PHE A 25 -5.56 15.89 19.06
CA PHE A 25 -5.25 16.17 20.47
C PHE A 25 -4.70 17.60 20.63
N PRO A 26 -5.56 18.63 20.60
CA PRO A 26 -5.12 20.02 20.64
C PRO A 26 -4.34 20.43 21.90
N ASP A 27 -4.51 19.70 22.99
CA ASP A 27 -3.85 19.98 24.27
C ASP A 27 -2.45 19.36 24.36
N LEU A 28 -2.11 18.41 23.48
CA LEU A 28 -0.80 17.76 23.50
C LEU A 28 0.27 18.61 22.82
N LYS A 29 1.45 18.65 23.43
CA LYS A 29 2.65 19.28 22.87
C LYS A 29 3.31 18.30 21.89
N VAL A 30 3.11 18.53 20.59
CA VAL A 30 3.67 17.72 19.52
C VAL A 30 4.90 18.42 18.94
N ALA A 31 6.02 17.69 18.83
CA ALA A 31 7.25 18.19 18.23
C ALA A 31 7.78 17.24 17.15
N ILE A 32 8.43 17.80 16.12
CA ILE A 32 9.17 17.06 15.10
C ILE A 32 10.65 17.42 15.24
N VAL A 33 11.51 16.41 15.21
CA VAL A 33 12.96 16.59 15.04
C VAL A 33 13.32 16.24 13.61
N GLU A 34 13.88 17.19 12.87
CA GLU A 34 14.36 16.99 11.51
C GLU A 34 15.73 17.62 11.32
N GLY A 35 16.62 16.90 10.68
CA GLY A 35 17.91 17.40 10.25
C GLY A 35 17.81 18.28 9.02
N PRO A 36 18.93 18.87 8.57
CA PRO A 36 18.92 19.77 7.42
C PRO A 36 18.32 19.09 6.19
N HIS A 37 17.28 19.73 5.63
CA HIS A 37 16.61 19.26 4.44
C HIS A 37 17.60 19.11 3.28
N LYS A 38 17.74 17.90 2.80
CA LYS A 38 18.42 17.64 1.53
C LYS A 38 17.38 17.76 0.43
N ASN A 39 17.52 18.75 -0.44
CA ASN A 39 16.76 18.85 -1.68
C ASN A 39 17.05 17.62 -2.55
N ARG A 40 16.36 16.51 -2.30
CA ARG A 40 16.48 15.27 -3.07
C ARG A 40 15.16 14.97 -3.75
N PRO A 41 15.19 14.48 -4.99
CA PRO A 41 14.01 13.90 -5.60
C PRO A 41 13.46 12.79 -4.69
N ILE A 42 12.18 12.87 -4.37
CA ILE A 42 11.49 11.91 -3.49
C ILE A 42 10.35 11.28 -4.28
N VAL A 43 10.23 9.96 -4.22
CA VAL A 43 9.10 9.20 -4.79
C VAL A 43 7.94 9.10 -3.79
N GLY A 44 6.83 8.50 -4.24
CA GLY A 44 5.57 8.44 -3.50
C GLY A 44 4.61 9.54 -3.96
N GLU A 45 4.54 9.69 -5.29
CA GLU A 45 3.87 10.78 -6.01
C GLU A 45 2.44 10.42 -6.42
N SER A 46 2.12 9.12 -6.51
CA SER A 46 0.79 8.64 -6.82
C SER A 46 0.06 8.23 -5.55
N LEU A 47 -1.10 8.81 -5.30
CA LEU A 47 -1.95 8.52 -4.15
C LEU A 47 -3.01 7.46 -4.51
N VAL A 48 -3.55 6.82 -3.49
CA VAL A 48 -4.74 5.98 -3.55
C VAL A 48 -5.80 6.52 -2.60
N GLU A 49 -7.02 6.05 -2.75
CA GLU A 49 -8.22 6.54 -2.06
C GLU A 49 -8.02 6.66 -0.55
N VAL A 50 -7.42 5.64 0.08
CA VAL A 50 -7.13 5.62 1.53
C VAL A 50 -6.27 6.79 1.99
N SER A 51 -5.22 7.10 1.22
CA SER A 51 -4.35 8.23 1.55
C SER A 51 -5.03 9.57 1.30
N VAL A 52 -5.87 9.68 0.28
CA VAL A 52 -6.59 10.92 -0.03
C VAL A 52 -7.67 11.20 1.01
N ASP A 53 -8.41 10.20 1.47
CA ASP A 53 -9.35 10.32 2.58
C ASP A 53 -8.67 10.90 3.83
N PHE A 54 -7.53 10.34 4.22
CA PHE A 54 -6.73 10.85 5.32
C PHE A 54 -6.26 12.30 5.13
N LEU A 55 -5.87 12.66 3.91
CA LEU A 55 -5.45 14.05 3.60
C LEU A 55 -6.64 15.02 3.63
N PHE A 56 -7.83 14.57 3.23
CA PHE A 56 -9.05 15.34 3.34
C PHE A 56 -9.44 15.56 4.81
N GLU A 57 -9.33 14.54 5.63
CA GLU A 57 -9.50 14.67 7.09
C GLU A 57 -8.52 15.69 7.67
N LEU A 58 -7.30 15.82 7.17
CA LEU A 58 -6.33 16.84 7.55
C LEU A 58 -6.64 18.25 7.01
N GLY A 59 -7.68 18.42 6.18
CA GLY A 59 -8.04 19.69 5.57
C GLY A 59 -7.17 20.08 4.38
N LEU A 60 -6.52 19.11 3.72
CA LEU A 60 -5.69 19.32 2.54
C LEU A 60 -6.47 19.22 1.22
N GLY A 61 -7.78 18.96 1.26
CA GLY A 61 -8.58 18.70 0.05
C GLY A 61 -8.53 19.84 -0.97
N ALA A 62 -8.78 21.08 -0.54
CA ALA A 62 -8.73 22.25 -1.44
C ALA A 62 -7.33 22.43 -2.07
N TYR A 63 -6.28 22.26 -1.28
CA TYR A 63 -4.90 22.33 -1.76
C TYR A 63 -4.61 21.26 -2.83
N LEU A 64 -5.04 20.03 -2.60
CA LEU A 64 -4.85 18.94 -3.57
C LEU A 64 -5.52 19.25 -4.90
N VAL A 65 -6.78 19.73 -4.87
CA VAL A 65 -7.53 20.09 -6.07
C VAL A 65 -6.88 21.25 -6.83
N GLU A 66 -6.38 22.24 -6.13
CA GLU A 66 -5.79 23.44 -6.74
C GLU A 66 -4.39 23.17 -7.32
N LYS A 67 -3.54 22.47 -6.58
CA LYS A 67 -2.09 22.37 -6.89
C LYS A 67 -1.66 21.09 -7.59
N HIS A 68 -2.49 20.05 -7.59
CA HIS A 68 -2.09 18.74 -8.10
C HIS A 68 -3.04 18.20 -9.16
N TYR A 69 -2.56 17.25 -9.95
CA TYR A 69 -3.41 16.61 -10.96
C TYR A 69 -4.34 15.58 -10.30
N PRO A 70 -5.63 15.54 -10.70
CA PRO A 70 -6.47 14.42 -10.37
C PRO A 70 -5.90 13.15 -10.99
N LYS A 71 -6.01 12.04 -10.27
CA LYS A 71 -5.66 10.71 -10.78
C LYS A 71 -6.94 9.96 -11.15
N TYR A 72 -7.09 9.65 -12.43
CA TYR A 72 -8.26 8.95 -12.94
C TYR A 72 -8.08 7.42 -12.98
N GLY A 73 -7.22 6.87 -12.16
CA GLY A 73 -7.03 5.44 -12.00
C GLY A 73 -5.63 4.95 -12.36
N LEU A 74 -5.57 3.68 -12.70
CA LEU A 74 -4.35 2.95 -13.02
C LEU A 74 -4.49 2.38 -14.44
N THR A 75 -3.47 2.57 -15.27
CA THR A 75 -3.39 1.94 -16.58
C THR A 75 -2.23 0.95 -16.58
N TYR A 76 -2.53 -0.28 -16.89
CA TYR A 76 -1.58 -1.37 -16.95
C TYR A 76 -1.34 -1.79 -18.40
N TYR A 77 -0.06 -1.91 -18.77
CA TYR A 77 0.40 -2.29 -20.10
C TYR A 77 1.15 -3.62 -20.00
N PHE A 78 0.56 -4.65 -20.58
CA PHE A 78 1.13 -6.00 -20.64
C PHE A 78 1.52 -6.29 -22.07
N LYS A 79 2.80 -6.57 -22.34
CA LYS A 79 3.29 -6.84 -23.70
C LYS A 79 3.22 -8.33 -23.99
N PRO A 80 2.43 -8.81 -24.97
CA PRO A 80 2.27 -10.22 -25.30
C PRO A 80 3.56 -10.88 -25.72
N ASP A 81 4.37 -10.20 -26.53
CA ASP A 81 5.70 -10.66 -26.96
C ASP A 81 6.77 -9.70 -26.42
N ILE A 82 7.16 -9.94 -25.14
CA ILE A 82 8.12 -9.07 -24.44
C ILE A 82 9.53 -9.11 -25.05
N ASP A 83 9.88 -10.18 -25.74
CA ASP A 83 11.19 -10.38 -26.35
C ASP A 83 11.33 -9.72 -27.72
N ASN A 84 10.24 -9.25 -28.29
CA ASN A 84 10.22 -8.57 -29.57
C ASN A 84 10.15 -7.04 -29.41
N PRO A 85 11.26 -6.30 -29.45
CA PRO A 85 11.24 -4.84 -29.34
C PRO A 85 10.55 -4.15 -30.52
N ALA A 86 10.39 -4.81 -31.66
CA ALA A 86 9.67 -4.26 -32.81
C ALA A 86 8.14 -4.32 -32.61
N ASP A 87 7.63 -5.25 -31.80
CA ASP A 87 6.22 -5.29 -31.46
C ASP A 87 5.91 -4.17 -30.46
N ARG A 88 5.01 -3.27 -30.85
CA ARG A 88 4.54 -2.13 -30.03
C ARG A 88 3.11 -2.32 -29.53
N THR A 89 2.59 -3.54 -29.60
CA THR A 89 1.22 -3.85 -29.17
C THR A 89 1.18 -4.27 -27.70
N TYR A 90 0.11 -3.85 -27.00
CA TYR A 90 -0.09 -4.14 -25.59
C TYR A 90 -1.51 -4.66 -25.32
N ILE A 91 -1.65 -5.49 -24.34
CA ILE A 91 -2.92 -5.66 -23.63
C ILE A 91 -2.99 -4.50 -22.64
N VAL A 92 -4.02 -3.66 -22.77
CA VAL A 92 -4.18 -2.47 -21.95
C VAL A 92 -5.37 -2.66 -21.02
N ASP A 93 -5.14 -2.53 -19.73
CA ASP A 93 -6.19 -2.60 -18.73
C ASP A 93 -6.25 -1.30 -17.92
N GLU A 94 -7.40 -0.66 -17.95
CA GLU A 94 -7.65 0.60 -17.28
C GLU A 94 -8.57 0.38 -16.08
N ILE A 95 -8.05 0.57 -14.88
CA ILE A 95 -8.79 0.46 -13.62
C ILE A 95 -9.06 1.88 -13.13
N PRO A 96 -10.31 2.37 -13.21
CA PRO A 96 -10.66 3.71 -12.74
C PRO A 96 -10.54 3.81 -11.22
N THR A 97 -10.36 5.01 -10.70
CA THR A 97 -10.55 5.30 -9.27
C THR A 97 -11.98 5.02 -8.85
N ALA A 98 -12.20 4.80 -7.55
CA ALA A 98 -13.53 4.70 -7.00
C ALA A 98 -14.31 6.01 -7.27
N PRO A 99 -15.55 5.92 -7.82
CA PRO A 99 -16.30 7.12 -8.21
C PRO A 99 -16.58 8.09 -7.06
N GLN A 100 -16.60 7.59 -5.83
CA GLN A 100 -16.93 8.35 -4.62
C GLN A 100 -15.74 9.07 -3.99
N ILE A 101 -14.52 8.72 -4.38
CA ILE A 101 -13.31 9.25 -3.74
C ILE A 101 -12.34 9.70 -4.83
N LEU A 102 -11.96 10.98 -4.76
CA LEU A 102 -10.93 11.52 -5.63
C LEU A 102 -9.57 10.87 -5.28
N SER A 103 -8.73 10.74 -6.29
CA SER A 103 -7.33 10.38 -6.13
C SER A 103 -6.45 11.40 -6.84
N PHE A 104 -5.18 11.55 -6.43
CA PHE A 104 -4.29 12.61 -6.93
C PHE A 104 -2.90 12.08 -7.24
N GLN A 105 -2.22 12.82 -8.13
CA GLN A 105 -0.80 12.68 -8.40
C GLN A 105 -0.10 13.94 -7.91
N ILE A 106 0.73 13.80 -6.88
CA ILE A 106 1.32 14.92 -6.16
C ILE A 106 2.79 15.14 -6.51
N ASN A 107 3.17 16.40 -6.62
CA ASN A 107 4.58 16.76 -6.58
C ASN A 107 5.03 16.80 -5.12
N ARG A 108 5.91 15.89 -4.74
CA ARG A 108 6.36 15.72 -3.35
C ARG A 108 7.12 16.94 -2.82
N PHE A 109 7.81 17.68 -3.68
CA PHE A 109 8.51 18.88 -3.25
C PHE A 109 7.55 19.96 -2.74
N THR A 110 6.49 20.25 -3.49
CA THR A 110 5.48 21.24 -3.09
C THR A 110 4.58 20.72 -1.98
N PHE A 111 4.21 19.45 -2.03
CA PHE A 111 3.35 18.82 -1.03
C PHE A 111 4.01 18.75 0.35
N ASP A 112 5.25 18.24 0.43
CA ASP A 112 5.95 18.10 1.70
C ASP A 112 6.19 19.47 2.35
N ARG A 113 6.45 20.53 1.55
CA ARG A 113 6.58 21.89 2.04
C ARG A 113 5.27 22.45 2.57
N GLU A 114 4.17 22.26 1.86
CA GLU A 114 2.84 22.71 2.32
C GLU A 114 2.48 22.10 3.68
N VAL A 115 2.71 20.77 3.84
CA VAL A 115 2.42 20.13 5.13
C VAL A 115 3.34 20.64 6.23
N TRP A 116 4.60 20.94 5.91
CA TRP A 116 5.55 21.55 6.83
C TRP A 116 5.08 22.93 7.31
N ASP A 117 4.71 23.81 6.39
CA ASP A 117 4.25 25.17 6.69
C ASP A 117 2.95 25.15 7.52
N ARG A 118 2.02 24.25 7.21
CA ARG A 118 0.80 24.04 8.02
C ARG A 118 1.10 23.53 9.43
N ASN A 119 2.08 22.66 9.60
CA ASN A 119 2.48 22.19 10.91
C ASN A 119 2.97 23.35 11.80
N LEU A 120 3.77 24.27 11.24
CA LEU A 120 4.21 25.48 11.93
C LEU A 120 3.02 26.33 12.38
N VAL A 121 2.09 26.63 11.46
CA VAL A 121 0.89 27.43 11.73
C VAL A 121 0.00 26.77 12.80
N ASN A 122 -0.10 25.45 12.79
CA ASN A 122 -0.92 24.68 13.74
C ASN A 122 -0.23 24.42 15.09
N GLY A 123 0.95 25.00 15.32
CA GLY A 123 1.64 24.94 16.61
C GLY A 123 2.37 23.63 16.88
N VAL A 124 2.77 22.88 15.83
CA VAL A 124 3.75 21.81 15.95
C VAL A 124 5.13 22.44 16.14
N GLU A 125 5.85 22.04 17.19
CA GLU A 125 7.22 22.49 17.42
C GLU A 125 8.17 21.82 16.42
N LEU A 126 8.86 22.60 15.60
CA LEU A 126 9.89 22.09 14.69
C LEU A 126 11.28 22.29 15.31
N ILE A 127 12.00 21.19 15.51
CA ILE A 127 13.31 21.17 16.15
C ILE A 127 14.35 20.79 15.08
N ASP A 128 15.17 21.77 14.73
CA ASP A 128 16.27 21.52 13.80
C ASP A 128 17.38 20.71 14.49
N GLY A 129 17.73 19.60 13.89
CA GLY A 129 18.77 18.71 14.38
C GLY A 129 18.58 17.25 13.99
N THR A 130 19.62 16.48 14.20
CA THR A 130 19.65 15.03 13.91
C THR A 130 19.57 14.24 15.20
N VAL A 131 18.65 13.27 15.27
CA VAL A 131 18.59 12.33 16.39
C VAL A 131 19.81 11.41 16.35
N VAL A 132 20.61 11.44 17.42
CA VAL A 132 21.86 10.67 17.55
C VAL A 132 21.80 9.62 18.66
N GLY A 133 20.78 9.63 19.51
CA GLY A 133 20.59 8.63 20.56
C GLY A 133 19.16 8.61 21.10
N VAL A 134 18.75 7.44 21.56
CA VAL A 134 17.43 7.23 22.20
C VAL A 134 17.63 6.33 23.42
N ASN A 135 17.06 6.74 24.56
CA ASN A 135 16.90 5.92 25.74
C ASN A 135 15.42 5.80 26.07
N LEU A 136 14.92 4.58 26.00
CA LEU A 136 13.49 4.30 26.23
C LEU A 136 13.21 4.10 27.72
N ASN A 137 12.00 4.54 28.14
CA ASN A 137 11.45 4.29 29.49
C ASN A 137 12.45 4.58 30.62
N GLN A 138 12.81 5.87 30.77
CA GLN A 138 13.59 6.31 31.93
C GLN A 138 12.80 6.12 33.24
N ASP A 139 13.41 6.30 34.39
CA ASP A 139 12.81 6.11 35.71
C ASP A 139 11.53 6.96 35.93
N ASP A 140 11.40 8.08 35.20
CA ASP A 140 10.21 8.94 35.18
C ASP A 140 9.11 8.47 34.20
N GLY A 141 9.32 7.34 33.51
CA GLY A 141 8.42 6.79 32.50
C GLY A 141 8.40 7.54 31.16
N LEU A 142 9.37 8.45 30.95
CA LEU A 142 9.55 9.19 29.70
C LEU A 142 10.65 8.57 28.84
N HIS A 143 10.59 8.86 27.54
CA HIS A 143 11.70 8.56 26.62
C HIS A 143 12.64 9.75 26.56
N ALA A 144 13.94 9.51 26.52
CA ALA A 144 14.96 10.54 26.35
C ALA A 144 15.59 10.41 24.95
N VAL A 145 15.55 11.50 24.18
CA VAL A 145 16.08 11.57 22.81
C VAL A 145 17.18 12.61 22.74
N THR A 146 18.37 12.19 22.35
CA THR A 146 19.51 13.08 22.15
C THR A 146 19.51 13.59 20.72
N VAL A 147 19.43 14.91 20.59
CA VAL A 147 19.44 15.62 19.30
C VAL A 147 20.73 16.42 19.19
N GLN A 148 21.41 16.27 18.06
CA GLN A 148 22.56 17.08 17.69
C GLN A 148 22.11 18.19 16.75
N ASP A 149 22.33 19.44 17.11
CA ASP A 149 22.04 20.60 16.29
C ASP A 149 23.05 20.75 15.11
N PRO A 150 22.78 21.62 14.13
CA PRO A 150 23.71 21.85 13.01
C PRO A 150 25.09 22.37 13.41
N ALA A 151 25.23 23.00 14.57
CA ALA A 151 26.50 23.49 15.12
C ALA A 151 27.30 22.40 15.89
N GLY A 152 26.73 21.19 16.02
CA GLY A 152 27.33 20.07 16.73
C GLY A 152 26.99 19.98 18.22
N GLY A 153 26.25 20.94 18.77
CA GLY A 153 25.74 20.92 20.13
C GLY A 153 24.74 19.78 20.34
N LYS A 154 24.77 19.17 21.54
CA LYS A 154 23.83 18.10 21.87
C LYS A 154 22.88 18.55 22.96
N LYS A 155 21.60 18.25 22.78
CA LYS A 155 20.55 18.44 23.77
C LYS A 155 19.70 17.19 23.92
N THR A 156 19.21 16.94 25.13
CA THR A 156 18.29 15.84 25.40
C THR A 156 16.87 16.37 25.53
N LEU A 157 15.95 15.74 24.81
CA LEU A 157 14.52 16.00 24.82
C LEU A 157 13.82 14.84 25.52
N SER A 158 12.82 15.13 26.35
CA SER A 158 11.98 14.09 26.98
C SER A 158 10.61 14.07 26.33
N ALA A 159 10.05 12.89 26.11
CA ALA A 159 8.71 12.71 25.54
C ALA A 159 7.98 11.51 26.15
N ARG A 160 6.65 11.64 26.28
CA ARG A 160 5.77 10.56 26.75
C ARG A 160 5.54 9.51 25.65
N TRP A 161 5.32 9.95 24.41
CA TRP A 161 5.16 9.10 23.25
C TRP A 161 6.21 9.43 22.20
N LEU A 162 6.83 8.39 21.65
CA LEU A 162 7.89 8.52 20.67
C LEU A 162 7.49 7.86 19.35
N VAL A 163 7.57 8.61 18.25
CA VAL A 163 7.25 8.12 16.90
C VAL A 163 8.50 8.16 16.02
N ASP A 164 8.99 7.01 15.59
CA ASP A 164 10.06 6.91 14.61
C ASP A 164 9.50 6.97 13.19
N ALA A 165 9.70 8.11 12.53
CA ALA A 165 9.44 8.37 11.12
C ALA A 165 10.74 8.73 10.36
N THR A 166 11.90 8.20 10.83
CA THR A 166 13.23 8.51 10.26
C THR A 166 13.46 7.88 8.89
N GLY A 167 12.43 7.24 8.31
CA GLY A 167 12.47 6.65 6.99
C GLY A 167 13.57 5.60 6.89
N ARG A 168 14.31 5.58 5.81
CA ARG A 168 15.37 4.58 5.55
C ARG A 168 16.54 4.58 6.56
N ASN A 169 16.61 5.57 7.46
CA ASN A 169 17.57 5.53 8.56
C ASN A 169 17.18 4.45 9.59
N ARG A 170 15.86 4.17 9.77
CA ARG A 170 15.34 3.08 10.63
C ARG A 170 15.94 3.12 12.04
N LEU A 171 15.88 4.29 12.68
CA LEU A 171 16.61 4.55 13.91
C LEU A 171 16.23 3.60 15.04
N LEU A 172 14.92 3.56 15.42
CA LEU A 172 14.47 2.66 16.48
C LEU A 172 14.53 1.19 16.06
N ALA A 173 14.19 0.87 14.80
CA ALA A 173 14.26 -0.50 14.32
C ALA A 173 15.68 -1.07 14.40
N LYS A 174 16.71 -0.23 14.16
CA LYS A 174 18.13 -0.62 14.35
C LYS A 174 18.52 -0.67 15.82
N HIS A 175 18.16 0.37 16.59
CA HIS A 175 18.48 0.46 18.02
C HIS A 175 17.93 -0.74 18.80
N LEU A 176 16.70 -1.16 18.50
CA LEU A 176 16.03 -2.30 19.12
C LEU A 176 16.28 -3.64 18.41
N GLN A 177 17.14 -3.67 17.39
CA GLN A 177 17.43 -4.85 16.57
C GLN A 177 16.17 -5.51 15.96
N LEU A 178 15.17 -4.71 15.61
CA LEU A 178 13.88 -5.17 15.05
C LEU A 178 13.87 -5.24 13.53
N HIS A 179 14.85 -4.63 12.85
CA HIS A 179 14.91 -4.58 11.38
C HIS A 179 15.37 -5.92 10.81
N GLU A 180 14.72 -6.35 9.75
CA GLU A 180 15.04 -7.56 8.99
C GLU A 180 15.16 -7.22 7.51
N ARG A 181 16.14 -7.81 6.85
CA ARG A 181 16.31 -7.64 5.41
C ARG A 181 15.45 -8.65 4.68
N VAL A 182 14.62 -8.19 3.75
CA VAL A 182 13.85 -9.07 2.88
C VAL A 182 14.82 -9.83 1.95
N SER A 183 14.60 -11.12 1.71
CA SER A 183 15.46 -11.95 0.84
C SER A 183 15.43 -11.45 -0.61
N GLU A 184 14.25 -11.13 -1.11
CA GLU A 184 14.01 -10.68 -2.49
C GLU A 184 14.23 -9.17 -2.61
N GLN A 185 15.50 -8.80 -2.78
CA GLN A 185 15.90 -7.40 -2.87
C GLN A 185 15.54 -6.77 -4.20
N LYS A 186 15.12 -5.50 -4.12
CA LYS A 186 14.76 -4.68 -5.28
C LYS A 186 15.66 -3.45 -5.35
N ASN A 187 15.89 -3.01 -6.59
CA ASN A 187 16.50 -1.72 -6.88
C ASN A 187 15.48 -0.85 -7.60
N VAL A 188 15.66 0.45 -7.51
CA VAL A 188 14.82 1.43 -8.20
C VAL A 188 15.68 2.57 -8.73
N PHE A 189 15.43 2.95 -9.98
CA PHE A 189 15.98 4.14 -10.62
C PHE A 189 14.83 4.97 -11.16
N TRP A 190 14.85 6.29 -10.94
CA TRP A 190 13.81 7.18 -11.44
C TRP A 190 14.34 8.57 -11.73
N PHE A 191 13.54 9.30 -12.51
CA PHE A 191 13.81 10.67 -12.93
C PHE A 191 12.51 11.39 -13.23
N ARG A 192 12.60 12.71 -13.37
CA ARG A 192 11.48 13.54 -13.82
C ARG A 192 11.80 14.18 -15.16
N LEU A 193 10.77 14.32 -16.00
CA LEU A 193 10.89 14.80 -17.37
C LEU A 193 9.92 15.97 -17.59
N MET A 194 10.40 17.04 -18.20
CA MET A 194 9.62 18.19 -18.67
C MET A 194 9.68 18.31 -20.19
N ASN A 195 8.85 19.16 -20.77
CA ASN A 195 8.83 19.47 -22.21
C ASN A 195 8.69 18.23 -23.12
N PHE A 196 8.05 17.19 -22.61
CA PHE A 196 7.87 15.93 -23.33
C PHE A 196 6.60 15.95 -24.20
N ASN A 197 6.52 15.03 -25.16
CA ASN A 197 5.33 14.84 -25.99
C ASN A 197 4.35 13.83 -25.33
N PRO A 198 3.24 14.29 -24.71
CA PRO A 198 2.29 13.40 -24.03
C PRO A 198 1.52 12.48 -24.98
N GLU A 199 1.43 12.81 -26.28
CA GLU A 199 0.71 12.00 -27.27
C GLU A 199 1.36 10.63 -27.49
N ILE A 200 2.65 10.46 -27.15
CA ILE A 200 3.33 9.16 -27.26
C ILE A 200 2.61 8.09 -26.46
N LEU A 201 2.15 8.41 -25.25
CA LEU A 201 1.37 7.47 -24.43
C LEU A 201 -0.02 7.18 -25.02
N SER A 202 -0.65 8.16 -25.69
CA SER A 202 -1.97 8.00 -26.30
C SER A 202 -1.95 7.18 -27.60
N ARG A 203 -0.80 7.08 -28.27
CA ARG A 203 -0.61 6.32 -29.52
C ARG A 203 -0.27 4.86 -29.31
N ILE A 204 -0.21 4.38 -28.06
CA ILE A 204 0.08 2.99 -27.76
C ILE A 204 -1.00 2.08 -28.38
N GLN A 205 -0.57 1.16 -29.23
CA GLN A 205 -1.46 0.22 -29.90
C GLN A 205 -1.93 -0.86 -28.90
N ALA A 206 -3.23 -0.94 -28.70
CA ALA A 206 -3.82 -1.95 -27.85
C ALA A 206 -4.40 -3.11 -28.68
N VAL A 207 -3.90 -4.30 -28.48
CA VAL A 207 -4.50 -5.53 -29.00
C VAL A 207 -5.88 -5.73 -28.37
N LYS A 208 -6.00 -5.36 -27.09
CA LYS A 208 -7.25 -5.30 -26.35
C LYS A 208 -7.21 -4.10 -25.44
N LYS A 209 -8.29 -3.30 -25.48
CA LYS A 209 -8.51 -2.19 -24.57
C LYS A 209 -9.86 -2.34 -23.89
N GLN A 210 -9.91 -2.25 -22.58
CA GLN A 210 -11.17 -2.01 -21.87
C GLN A 210 -11.37 -0.50 -21.80
N ASN A 211 -12.29 0.00 -22.63
CA ASN A 211 -12.61 1.44 -22.63
C ASN A 211 -13.48 1.77 -21.43
N ARG A 212 -13.02 2.74 -20.65
CA ARG A 212 -13.82 3.38 -19.60
C ARG A 212 -13.72 4.89 -19.80
N ALA A 213 -14.80 5.58 -19.45
CA ALA A 213 -14.95 7.01 -19.72
C ALA A 213 -14.15 7.86 -18.74
N TYR A 214 -12.84 7.96 -18.93
CA TYR A 214 -11.98 8.90 -18.21
C TYR A 214 -10.80 9.36 -19.08
N VAL A 215 -10.06 10.36 -18.64
CA VAL A 215 -8.94 10.92 -19.39
C VAL A 215 -7.69 10.08 -19.14
N PRO A 216 -7.22 9.25 -20.09
CA PRO A 216 -6.13 8.28 -19.85
C PRO A 216 -4.83 8.91 -19.40
N TYR A 217 -4.51 10.12 -19.88
CA TYR A 217 -3.28 10.83 -19.51
C TYR A 217 -3.12 11.00 -17.99
N PHE A 218 -4.20 11.29 -17.28
CA PHE A 218 -4.14 11.51 -15.83
C PHE A 218 -4.16 10.22 -14.98
N ALA A 219 -4.05 9.05 -15.60
CA ALA A 219 -3.83 7.81 -14.86
C ALA A 219 -2.36 7.64 -14.45
N THR A 220 -2.09 6.76 -13.51
CA THR A 220 -0.74 6.23 -13.30
C THR A 220 -0.53 5.07 -14.27
N HIS A 221 0.46 5.18 -15.13
CA HIS A 221 0.77 4.17 -16.14
C HIS A 221 1.81 3.19 -15.64
N HIS A 222 1.57 1.89 -15.83
CA HIS A 222 2.45 0.81 -15.40
C HIS A 222 2.77 -0.10 -16.58
N PHE A 223 4.05 -0.23 -16.92
CA PHE A 223 4.54 -1.12 -17.97
C PHE A 223 5.27 -2.30 -17.32
N PHE A 224 4.85 -3.52 -17.64
CA PHE A 224 5.42 -4.73 -17.05
C PHE A 224 6.44 -5.36 -17.98
N GLY A 225 7.66 -5.62 -17.45
CA GLY A 225 8.76 -6.28 -18.12
C GLY A 225 9.24 -7.52 -17.36
N LYS A 226 10.28 -8.19 -17.83
CA LYS A 226 10.86 -9.38 -17.19
C LYS A 226 11.50 -9.03 -15.83
N GLY A 227 10.83 -9.36 -14.74
CA GLY A 227 11.31 -9.09 -13.39
C GLY A 227 11.39 -7.60 -13.03
N ASN A 228 10.67 -6.76 -13.76
CA ASN A 228 10.61 -5.32 -13.57
C ASN A 228 9.24 -4.74 -13.94
N TRP A 229 8.98 -3.53 -13.46
CA TRP A 229 7.91 -2.70 -13.96
C TRP A 229 8.34 -1.23 -13.96
N ILE A 230 7.72 -0.45 -14.85
CA ILE A 230 8.04 0.96 -15.05
C ILE A 230 6.77 1.76 -14.77
N TRP A 231 6.92 2.87 -14.04
CA TRP A 231 5.83 3.82 -13.89
C TRP A 231 6.03 5.06 -14.76
N CYS A 232 4.91 5.64 -15.18
CA CYS A 232 4.85 7.01 -15.70
C CYS A 232 3.72 7.72 -14.94
N ILE A 233 4.07 8.76 -14.18
CA ILE A 233 3.15 9.50 -13.30
C ILE A 233 3.11 10.96 -13.74
N PRO A 234 2.09 11.39 -14.52
CA PRO A 234 1.90 12.79 -14.84
C PRO A 234 1.59 13.61 -13.59
N MET A 235 2.25 14.75 -13.43
CA MET A 235 2.06 15.67 -12.32
C MET A 235 2.30 17.12 -12.75
N ARG A 236 2.13 18.07 -11.83
CA ARG A 236 2.49 19.46 -12.04
C ARG A 236 3.86 19.77 -11.45
N SER A 237 4.66 20.58 -12.14
CA SER A 237 5.84 21.20 -11.56
C SER A 237 5.44 22.31 -10.57
N PRO A 238 6.38 22.81 -9.73
CA PRO A 238 6.11 23.98 -8.89
C PRO A 238 5.62 25.20 -9.67
N GLU A 239 6.06 25.36 -10.90
CA GLU A 239 5.69 26.45 -11.83
C GLU A 239 4.40 26.16 -12.61
N ASN A 240 3.63 25.14 -12.19
CA ASN A 240 2.38 24.71 -12.82
C ASN A 240 2.53 24.22 -14.27
N GLN A 241 3.70 23.72 -14.66
CA GLN A 241 3.95 23.13 -15.96
C GLN A 241 3.77 21.60 -15.92
N PRO A 242 3.45 20.96 -17.07
CA PRO A 242 3.42 19.50 -17.15
C PRO A 242 4.78 18.89 -16.79
N LEU A 243 4.76 17.94 -15.86
CA LEU A 243 5.90 17.18 -15.40
C LEU A 243 5.49 15.70 -15.39
N ILE A 244 6.39 14.79 -15.70
CA ILE A 244 6.14 13.36 -15.56
C ILE A 244 7.28 12.70 -14.80
N SER A 245 6.93 11.92 -13.78
CA SER A 245 7.88 11.04 -13.10
C SER A 245 7.90 9.69 -13.82
N ILE A 246 9.09 9.24 -14.16
CA ILE A 246 9.31 7.93 -14.79
C ILE A 246 10.34 7.18 -13.96
N GLY A 247 10.09 5.91 -13.72
CA GLY A 247 11.07 5.09 -13.02
C GLY A 247 10.86 3.61 -13.26
N ILE A 248 11.91 2.85 -13.01
CA ILE A 248 11.92 1.40 -13.06
C ILE A 248 12.24 0.84 -11.67
N THR A 249 11.46 -0.11 -11.23
CA THR A 249 11.85 -0.98 -10.11
C THR A 249 11.97 -2.42 -10.58
N TYR A 250 12.98 -3.11 -10.11
CA TYR A 250 13.28 -4.47 -10.54
C TYR A 250 13.80 -5.33 -9.39
N ARG A 251 13.43 -6.60 -9.42
CA ARG A 251 13.88 -7.59 -8.43
C ARG A 251 15.20 -8.21 -8.91
N LYS A 252 16.24 -8.08 -8.09
CA LYS A 252 17.63 -8.33 -8.48
C LYS A 252 17.92 -9.75 -8.97
N ASP A 253 17.23 -10.75 -8.44
CA ASP A 253 17.44 -12.16 -8.72
C ASP A 253 16.73 -12.67 -9.98
N VAL A 254 15.72 -11.91 -10.48
CA VAL A 254 14.92 -12.29 -11.65
C VAL A 254 15.01 -11.31 -12.82
N TYR A 255 15.57 -10.12 -12.63
CA TYR A 255 15.73 -9.14 -13.69
C TYR A 255 16.94 -9.47 -14.59
N PRO A 256 16.73 -9.67 -15.92
CA PRO A 256 17.77 -10.24 -16.77
C PRO A 256 18.75 -9.23 -17.36
N HIS A 257 18.48 -7.91 -17.26
CA HIS A 257 19.21 -6.88 -18.01
C HIS A 257 20.30 -6.15 -17.22
N GLY A 258 20.63 -6.63 -16.00
CA GLY A 258 21.66 -6.05 -15.17
C GLY A 258 21.19 -4.84 -14.33
N GLU A 259 22.12 -4.06 -13.80
CA GLU A 259 21.79 -2.92 -12.95
C GLU A 259 21.41 -1.69 -13.77
N VAL A 260 20.44 -0.93 -13.26
CA VAL A 260 20.00 0.36 -13.81
C VAL A 260 20.28 1.43 -12.76
N ARG A 261 21.36 2.20 -12.96
CA ARG A 261 21.78 3.29 -12.08
C ARG A 261 21.96 4.62 -12.80
N THR A 262 22.04 4.59 -14.13
CA THR A 262 22.23 5.77 -14.99
C THR A 262 21.16 5.83 -16.06
N MET A 263 21.03 7.00 -16.70
CA MET A 263 20.09 7.18 -17.80
C MET A 263 20.43 6.31 -19.02
N GLU A 264 21.72 6.13 -19.33
CA GLU A 264 22.16 5.27 -20.43
C GLU A 264 21.73 3.84 -20.20
N GLN A 265 21.96 3.31 -18.98
CA GLN A 265 21.53 1.96 -18.59
C GLN A 265 20.01 1.84 -18.62
N PHE A 266 19.28 2.87 -18.16
CA PHE A 266 17.83 2.89 -18.23
C PHE A 266 17.34 2.81 -19.69
N LEU A 267 17.84 3.66 -20.56
CA LEU A 267 17.42 3.69 -21.97
C LEU A 267 17.77 2.38 -22.69
N GLU A 268 18.94 1.81 -22.42
CA GLU A 268 19.33 0.52 -22.98
C GLU A 268 18.42 -0.61 -22.50
N CYS A 269 18.29 -0.80 -21.20
CA CYS A 269 17.53 -1.90 -20.62
C CYS A 269 16.04 -1.83 -20.97
N VAL A 270 15.43 -0.62 -20.80
CA VAL A 270 14.01 -0.41 -21.08
C VAL A 270 13.72 -0.48 -22.59
N GLY A 271 14.65 -0.05 -23.43
CA GLY A 271 14.52 -0.12 -24.89
C GLY A 271 14.37 -1.54 -25.44
N ARG A 272 14.88 -2.53 -24.72
CA ARG A 272 14.74 -3.96 -25.10
C ARG A 272 13.30 -4.47 -24.96
N GLU A 273 12.55 -3.94 -23.99
CA GLU A 273 11.20 -4.38 -23.66
C GLU A 273 10.13 -3.37 -24.08
N HIS A 274 10.37 -2.07 -23.82
CA HIS A 274 9.39 -0.98 -23.99
C HIS A 274 9.97 0.21 -24.76
N PRO A 275 10.20 0.10 -26.08
CA PRO A 275 10.76 1.21 -26.90
C PRO A 275 9.93 2.51 -26.81
N VAL A 276 8.63 2.42 -26.57
CA VAL A 276 7.73 3.57 -26.41
C VAL A 276 8.15 4.48 -25.24
N ILE A 277 8.70 3.89 -24.17
CA ILE A 277 9.22 4.67 -23.03
C ILE A 277 10.49 5.41 -23.41
N VAL A 278 11.37 4.78 -24.19
CA VAL A 278 12.58 5.45 -24.71
C VAL A 278 12.20 6.62 -25.62
N GLU A 279 11.19 6.44 -26.47
CA GLU A 279 10.65 7.52 -27.33
C GLU A 279 10.11 8.68 -26.47
N LEU A 280 9.34 8.38 -25.40
CA LEU A 280 8.83 9.38 -24.48
C LEU A 280 9.97 10.15 -23.80
N VAL A 281 10.99 9.46 -23.28
CA VAL A 281 12.13 10.10 -22.61
C VAL A 281 12.92 11.00 -23.57
N ARG A 282 13.16 10.55 -24.80
CA ARG A 282 13.87 11.32 -25.81
C ARG A 282 13.11 12.56 -26.33
N SER A 283 11.80 12.60 -26.12
CA SER A 283 10.97 13.75 -26.50
C SER A 283 11.03 14.91 -25.51
N GLY A 284 11.65 14.74 -24.33
CA GLY A 284 11.62 15.72 -23.26
C GLY A 284 12.99 16.05 -22.68
N THR A 285 12.98 16.82 -21.59
CA THR A 285 14.17 17.27 -20.86
C THR A 285 14.17 16.66 -19.46
N ILE A 286 15.25 15.96 -19.09
CA ILE A 286 15.43 15.36 -17.77
C ILE A 286 15.70 16.45 -16.75
N VAL A 287 14.91 16.48 -15.66
CA VAL A 287 15.03 17.46 -14.58
C VAL A 287 15.99 16.98 -13.50
N ASP A 288 15.84 15.73 -13.10
CA ASP A 288 16.64 15.10 -12.04
C ASP A 288 16.65 13.59 -12.19
N THR A 289 17.58 12.93 -11.49
CA THR A 289 17.68 11.46 -11.43
C THR A 289 17.99 11.01 -10.02
N ASN A 290 17.54 9.81 -9.64
CA ASN A 290 17.94 9.20 -8.37
C ASN A 290 17.91 7.67 -8.44
N TYR A 291 18.55 7.02 -7.47
CA TYR A 291 18.66 5.58 -7.37
C TYR A 291 18.62 5.11 -5.92
N TYR A 292 17.88 4.02 -5.66
CA TYR A 292 17.99 3.28 -4.40
C TYR A 292 18.28 1.81 -4.69
N GLY A 293 19.36 1.31 -4.09
CA GLY A 293 19.74 -0.09 -4.20
C GLY A 293 19.35 -0.90 -2.96
N SER A 294 18.87 -2.12 -3.20
CA SER A 294 18.55 -3.10 -2.13
C SER A 294 17.71 -2.49 -1.01
N TYR A 295 16.59 -1.87 -1.39
CA TYR A 295 15.81 -1.02 -0.48
C TYR A 295 14.75 -1.75 0.36
N MET A 296 14.54 -3.07 0.17
CA MET A 296 13.48 -3.83 0.85
C MET A 296 13.88 -4.24 2.27
N TRP A 297 13.08 -3.80 3.24
CA TRP A 297 13.26 -4.08 4.67
C TRP A 297 11.93 -4.33 5.34
N GLU A 298 11.92 -5.16 6.37
CA GLU A 298 10.79 -5.42 7.27
C GLU A 298 11.17 -5.12 8.73
N CYS A 299 10.16 -4.85 9.55
CA CYS A 299 10.30 -4.66 10.97
C CYS A 299 9.52 -5.74 11.73
N ARG A 300 10.13 -6.33 12.76
CA ARG A 300 9.48 -7.37 13.57
C ARG A 300 8.35 -6.85 14.44
N GLN A 301 8.47 -5.62 14.93
CA GLN A 301 7.48 -4.95 15.78
C GLN A 301 7.45 -3.45 15.45
N ARG A 302 6.25 -2.88 15.27
CA ARG A 302 6.05 -1.47 14.95
C ARG A 302 5.50 -0.68 16.13
N TYR A 303 4.72 -1.33 16.99
CA TYR A 303 4.07 -0.68 18.13
C TYR A 303 4.42 -1.37 19.43
N SER A 304 4.64 -0.57 20.49
CA SER A 304 4.88 -1.07 21.84
C SER A 304 3.94 -0.41 22.85
N SER A 305 3.49 -1.19 23.83
CA SER A 305 2.85 -0.65 25.03
C SER A 305 3.75 0.27 25.85
N ASP A 306 5.05 0.26 25.57
CA ASP A 306 6.04 1.19 26.14
C ASP A 306 6.03 2.55 25.44
N ARG A 307 4.98 2.89 24.67
CA ARG A 307 4.74 4.19 24.03
C ARG A 307 5.76 4.61 22.99
N TRP A 308 6.38 3.66 22.29
CA TRP A 308 7.15 3.95 21.09
C TRP A 308 6.53 3.27 19.87
N TYR A 309 6.63 3.95 18.70
CA TYR A 309 6.00 3.53 17.46
C TYR A 309 6.95 3.75 16.28
N ILE A 310 6.97 2.83 15.32
CA ILE A 310 7.78 2.89 14.11
C ILE A 310 6.84 2.92 12.92
N ILE A 311 6.93 3.94 12.05
CA ILE A 311 6.00 4.15 10.95
C ILE A 311 6.68 4.40 9.60
N GLY A 312 5.98 4.06 8.52
CA GLY A 312 6.47 4.21 7.16
C GLY A 312 7.78 3.44 6.91
N ASP A 313 8.67 4.01 6.10
CA ASP A 313 9.94 3.38 5.74
C ASP A 313 10.92 3.19 6.91
N ALA A 314 10.64 3.77 8.08
CA ALA A 314 11.39 3.49 9.30
C ALA A 314 11.16 2.06 9.80
N GLY A 315 9.98 1.51 9.54
CA GLY A 315 9.65 0.12 9.81
C GLY A 315 9.83 -0.76 8.57
N ASP A 316 8.96 -0.57 7.60
CA ASP A 316 8.85 -1.44 6.44
C ASP A 316 8.89 -0.66 5.14
N THR A 317 9.69 -1.14 4.20
CA THR A 317 9.68 -0.65 2.83
C THR A 317 8.78 -1.53 1.97
N VAL A 318 7.77 -0.96 1.34
CA VAL A 318 6.86 -1.66 0.44
C VAL A 318 7.16 -1.34 -1.02
N ASP A 319 6.82 -2.26 -1.89
CA ASP A 319 6.89 -2.03 -3.33
C ASP A 319 5.89 -0.94 -3.76
N PRO A 320 6.29 0.05 -4.56
CA PRO A 320 5.42 1.15 -4.93
C PRO A 320 4.34 0.79 -5.97
N LEU A 321 4.27 -0.43 -6.48
CA LEU A 321 3.40 -0.85 -7.59
C LEU A 321 1.93 -0.46 -7.42
N TYR A 322 1.40 -0.58 -6.22
CA TYR A 322 -0.01 -0.24 -5.92
C TYR A 322 -0.18 1.09 -5.19
N SER A 323 0.88 1.93 -5.12
CA SER A 323 0.86 3.24 -4.44
C SER A 323 0.44 3.18 -2.97
N VAL A 324 0.72 2.08 -2.26
CA VAL A 324 0.21 1.83 -0.91
C VAL A 324 1.07 2.41 0.22
N GLY A 325 2.25 2.95 -0.06
CA GLY A 325 3.16 3.41 1.00
C GLY A 325 2.54 4.47 1.91
N LEU A 326 1.99 5.54 1.33
CA LEU A 326 1.34 6.60 2.11
C LEU A 326 0.00 6.14 2.74
N ALA A 327 -0.71 5.23 2.08
CA ALA A 327 -1.93 4.63 2.64
C ALA A 327 -1.64 3.80 3.90
N LEU A 328 -0.57 3.00 3.90
CA LEU A 328 -0.12 2.26 5.09
C LEU A 328 0.36 3.22 6.19
N SER A 329 1.06 4.30 5.82
CA SER A 329 1.46 5.33 6.79
C SER A 329 0.25 6.01 7.44
N SER A 330 -0.78 6.37 6.66
CA SER A 330 -2.01 6.98 7.19
C SER A 330 -2.77 6.03 8.12
N LEU A 331 -2.83 4.74 7.78
CA LEU A 331 -3.39 3.71 8.65
C LEU A 331 -2.61 3.63 9.98
N GLN A 332 -1.28 3.58 9.92
CA GLN A 332 -0.44 3.54 11.12
C GLN A 332 -0.64 4.77 12.01
N ILE A 333 -0.76 5.95 11.42
CA ILE A 333 -0.99 7.21 12.17
C ILE A 333 -2.34 7.16 12.89
N ARG A 334 -3.42 6.74 12.23
CA ARG A 334 -4.74 6.57 12.86
C ARG A 334 -4.72 5.55 13.98
N GLN A 335 -4.01 4.42 13.81
CA GLN A 335 -3.82 3.40 14.84
C GLN A 335 -3.08 3.94 16.08
N ILE A 336 -2.02 4.73 15.89
CA ILE A 336 -1.29 5.39 16.99
C ILE A 336 -2.20 6.37 17.73
N ALA A 337 -2.98 7.15 17.00
CA ALA A 337 -3.94 8.07 17.61
C ALA A 337 -5.00 7.32 18.44
N ALA A 338 -5.48 6.18 17.96
CA ALA A 338 -6.41 5.33 18.72
C ALA A 338 -5.78 4.77 20.01
N ILE A 339 -4.51 4.38 19.99
CA ILE A 339 -3.77 3.95 21.19
C ILE A 339 -3.67 5.12 22.18
N ILE A 340 -3.20 6.30 21.72
CA ILE A 340 -3.04 7.49 22.56
C ILE A 340 -4.38 7.91 23.18
N GLN A 341 -5.46 7.92 22.40
CA GLN A 341 -6.81 8.25 22.90
C GLN A 341 -7.22 7.33 24.04
N ARG A 342 -7.01 6.03 23.89
CA ARG A 342 -7.35 5.05 24.94
C ARG A 342 -6.49 5.22 26.20
N GLU A 343 -5.20 5.50 26.04
CA GLU A 343 -4.33 5.81 27.19
C GLU A 343 -4.73 7.09 27.92
N LEU A 344 -5.14 8.13 27.19
CA LEU A 344 -5.65 9.38 27.77
C LEU A 344 -6.95 9.16 28.53
N ASN A 345 -7.78 8.20 28.08
CA ASN A 345 -9.00 7.77 28.76
C ASN A 345 -8.73 6.81 29.94
N GLY A 346 -7.47 6.52 30.29
CA GLY A 346 -7.10 5.63 31.39
C GLY A 346 -7.25 4.15 31.11
N CYS A 347 -7.46 3.72 29.86
CA CYS A 347 -7.60 2.32 29.50
C CYS A 347 -6.23 1.61 29.45
N ASP A 348 -6.18 0.33 29.81
CA ASP A 348 -5.04 -0.54 29.50
C ASP A 348 -5.00 -0.79 27.99
N THR A 349 -3.90 -0.39 27.34
CA THR A 349 -3.72 -0.50 25.89
C THR A 349 -2.82 -1.64 25.46
N LYS A 350 -2.28 -2.43 26.38
CA LYS A 350 -1.28 -3.47 26.09
C LYS A 350 -1.75 -4.49 25.05
N GLU A 351 -2.94 -5.04 25.24
CA GLU A 351 -3.52 -6.01 24.31
C GLU A 351 -3.92 -5.34 22.99
N PHE A 352 -4.54 -4.18 23.06
CA PHE A 352 -4.96 -3.42 21.89
C PHE A 352 -3.77 -3.06 20.99
N THR A 353 -2.69 -2.53 21.57
CA THR A 353 -1.45 -2.20 20.85
C THR A 353 -0.85 -3.43 20.15
N ARG A 354 -0.79 -4.57 20.84
CA ARG A 354 -0.32 -5.84 20.26
C ARG A 354 -1.19 -6.31 19.09
N ASN A 355 -2.51 -6.17 19.21
CA ASN A 355 -3.45 -6.54 18.15
C ASN A 355 -3.30 -5.63 16.93
N LEU A 356 -3.09 -4.32 17.13
CA LEU A 356 -2.82 -3.38 16.04
C LEU A 356 -1.48 -3.67 15.34
N ASP A 357 -0.42 -3.98 16.09
CA ASP A 357 0.86 -4.41 15.51
C ASP A 357 0.70 -5.68 14.63
N THR A 358 -0.13 -6.62 15.09
CA THR A 358 -0.46 -7.84 14.33
C THR A 358 -1.19 -7.52 13.03
N VAL A 359 -2.19 -6.64 13.07
CA VAL A 359 -2.99 -6.24 11.90
C VAL A 359 -2.11 -5.55 10.86
N ILE A 360 -1.35 -4.53 11.26
CA ILE A 360 -0.51 -3.78 10.31
C ILE A 360 0.57 -4.68 9.69
N LYS A 361 1.16 -5.56 10.47
CA LYS A 361 2.13 -6.55 10.00
C LYS A 361 1.52 -7.49 8.95
N ALA A 362 0.30 -7.97 9.18
CA ALA A 362 -0.41 -8.83 8.24
C ALA A 362 -0.69 -8.11 6.91
N PHE A 363 -1.11 -6.84 6.95
CA PHE A 363 -1.33 -6.02 5.75
C PHE A 363 -0.04 -5.82 4.96
N GLN A 364 1.03 -5.39 5.61
CA GLN A 364 2.32 -5.13 4.96
C GLN A 364 2.89 -6.40 4.34
N ARG A 365 2.85 -7.52 5.05
CA ARG A 365 3.29 -8.83 4.53
C ARG A 365 2.46 -9.30 3.34
N SER A 366 1.15 -9.09 3.37
CA SER A 366 0.29 -9.44 2.23
C SER A 366 0.68 -8.66 0.98
N VAL A 367 0.88 -7.34 1.09
CA VAL A 367 1.32 -6.48 -0.03
C VAL A 367 2.70 -6.89 -0.54
N THR A 368 3.68 -7.05 0.35
CA THR A 368 5.06 -7.41 0.00
C THR A 368 5.10 -8.76 -0.72
N ARG A 369 4.35 -9.72 -0.25
CA ARG A 369 4.32 -11.08 -0.78
C ARG A 369 3.64 -11.15 -2.15
N ASP A 370 2.49 -10.48 -2.32
CA ASP A 370 1.78 -10.44 -3.59
C ASP A 370 2.63 -9.76 -4.67
N THR A 371 3.29 -8.63 -4.34
CA THR A 371 4.19 -7.95 -5.27
C THR A 371 5.45 -8.76 -5.57
N THR A 372 6.09 -9.37 -4.58
CA THR A 372 7.30 -10.17 -4.78
C THR A 372 7.06 -11.34 -5.74
N ARG A 373 5.94 -12.03 -5.60
CA ARG A 373 5.56 -13.13 -6.48
C ARG A 373 5.18 -12.67 -7.89
N LEU A 374 4.66 -11.45 -8.02
CA LEU A 374 4.31 -10.89 -9.32
C LEU A 374 5.55 -10.72 -10.22
N TYR A 375 6.69 -10.34 -9.64
CA TYR A 375 7.95 -10.17 -10.39
C TYR A 375 8.39 -11.43 -11.16
N GLU A 376 8.04 -12.62 -10.66
CA GLU A 376 8.37 -13.89 -11.32
C GLU A 376 7.64 -14.10 -12.66
N CYS A 377 6.55 -13.38 -12.87
CA CYS A 377 5.73 -13.52 -14.07
C CYS A 377 5.43 -12.20 -14.78
N MET A 378 6.06 -11.09 -14.40
CA MET A 378 5.79 -9.80 -15.03
C MET A 378 6.08 -9.78 -16.53
N GLY A 379 7.02 -10.62 -17.01
CA GLY A 379 7.29 -10.80 -18.43
C GLY A 379 6.26 -11.65 -19.18
N ASP A 380 5.34 -12.32 -18.50
CA ASP A 380 4.23 -13.06 -19.13
C ASP A 380 2.95 -12.24 -18.99
N ALA A 381 2.55 -11.58 -20.08
CA ALA A 381 1.39 -10.69 -20.13
C ALA A 381 0.12 -11.31 -19.54
N TYR A 382 -0.10 -12.60 -19.80
CA TYR A 382 -1.33 -13.28 -19.39
C TYR A 382 -1.35 -13.64 -17.91
N GLN A 383 -0.24 -14.15 -17.37
CA GLN A 383 -0.12 -14.43 -15.94
C GLN A 383 -0.13 -13.14 -15.12
N CYS A 384 0.64 -12.14 -15.56
CA CYS A 384 0.75 -10.86 -14.89
C CYS A 384 -0.62 -10.17 -14.79
N HIS A 385 -1.36 -10.08 -15.91
CA HIS A 385 -2.70 -9.53 -15.96
C HIS A 385 -3.64 -10.15 -14.91
N LEU A 386 -3.72 -11.50 -14.87
CA LEU A 386 -4.58 -12.20 -13.92
C LEU A 386 -4.18 -11.96 -12.45
N ARG A 387 -2.90 -11.90 -12.17
CA ARG A 387 -2.41 -11.64 -10.80
C ARG A 387 -2.66 -10.22 -10.35
N VAL A 388 -2.48 -9.24 -11.25
CA VAL A 388 -2.85 -7.85 -10.97
C VAL A 388 -4.34 -7.75 -10.64
N HIS A 389 -5.19 -8.39 -11.42
CA HIS A 389 -6.63 -8.43 -11.12
C HIS A 389 -6.95 -9.04 -9.75
N LEU A 390 -6.27 -10.12 -9.37
CA LEU A 390 -6.45 -10.72 -8.05
C LEU A 390 -6.06 -9.75 -6.93
N ALA A 391 -4.92 -9.06 -7.07
CA ALA A 391 -4.46 -8.09 -6.08
C ALA A 391 -5.42 -6.90 -5.96
N VAL A 392 -5.90 -6.37 -7.09
CA VAL A 392 -6.89 -5.29 -7.14
C VAL A 392 -8.23 -5.73 -6.52
N THR A 393 -8.70 -6.94 -6.81
CA THR A 393 -9.91 -7.50 -6.21
C THR A 393 -9.80 -7.56 -4.69
N LYS A 394 -8.66 -8.01 -4.15
CA LYS A 394 -8.42 -8.00 -2.68
C LYS A 394 -8.45 -6.60 -2.10
N LEU A 395 -7.82 -5.63 -2.78
CA LEU A 395 -7.80 -4.25 -2.31
C LEU A 395 -9.22 -3.68 -2.22
N PHE A 396 -10.01 -3.78 -3.28
CA PHE A 396 -11.34 -3.17 -3.36
C PHE A 396 -12.40 -3.91 -2.51
N HIS A 397 -12.29 -5.22 -2.33
CA HIS A 397 -13.29 -5.99 -1.57
C HIS A 397 -12.97 -6.15 -0.09
N LEU A 398 -11.70 -6.00 0.31
CA LEU A 398 -11.28 -6.16 1.70
C LEU A 398 -10.56 -4.92 2.22
N GLY A 399 -9.47 -4.52 1.57
CA GLY A 399 -8.59 -3.49 2.10
C GLY A 399 -9.31 -2.15 2.28
N LEU A 400 -9.92 -1.65 1.21
CA LEU A 400 -10.61 -0.35 1.23
C LEU A 400 -11.79 -0.32 2.21
N PRO A 401 -12.75 -1.27 2.20
CA PRO A 401 -13.85 -1.24 3.15
C PRO A 401 -13.41 -1.26 4.61
N LEU A 402 -12.39 -2.04 4.96
CA LEU A 402 -11.90 -2.10 6.33
C LEU A 402 -11.25 -0.79 6.79
N VAL A 403 -10.55 -0.10 5.87
CA VAL A 403 -9.92 1.20 6.18
C VAL A 403 -10.95 2.32 6.21
N MET A 404 -11.81 2.40 5.18
CA MET A 404 -12.76 3.51 5.01
C MET A 404 -13.89 3.50 6.04
N ASN A 405 -14.10 2.40 6.74
CA ASN A 405 -15.06 2.27 7.85
C ASN A 405 -14.39 2.19 9.24
N ASP A 406 -13.13 2.62 9.36
CA ASP A 406 -12.36 2.73 10.61
C ASP A 406 -12.10 1.41 11.36
N TYR A 407 -12.43 0.26 10.74
CA TYR A 407 -12.36 -1.06 11.40
C TYR A 407 -10.93 -1.49 11.79
N LEU A 408 -9.91 -0.88 11.18
CA LEU A 408 -8.51 -1.25 11.45
C LEU A 408 -7.87 -0.51 12.63
N TRP A 409 -8.61 0.40 13.26
CA TRP A 409 -8.23 1.07 14.53
C TRP A 409 -9.38 1.15 15.52
N ASP A 410 -10.57 0.65 15.17
CA ASP A 410 -11.64 0.41 16.13
C ASP A 410 -11.37 -0.89 16.92
N PRO A 411 -11.58 -0.92 18.26
CA PRO A 411 -11.29 -2.09 19.07
C PRO A 411 -12.04 -3.36 18.65
N LEU A 412 -13.31 -3.20 18.25
CA LEU A 412 -14.13 -4.32 17.81
C LEU A 412 -13.71 -4.78 16.43
N GLY A 413 -13.48 -3.82 15.50
CA GLY A 413 -13.00 -4.09 14.15
C GLY A 413 -11.68 -4.84 14.17
N VAL A 414 -10.72 -4.40 14.97
CA VAL A 414 -9.42 -5.07 15.14
C VAL A 414 -9.58 -6.48 15.67
N LYS A 415 -10.47 -6.70 16.65
CA LYS A 415 -10.77 -8.03 17.19
C LYS A 415 -11.37 -8.96 16.13
N LEU A 416 -12.33 -8.47 15.34
CA LEU A 416 -12.96 -9.24 14.27
C LEU A 416 -11.99 -9.58 13.15
N VAL A 417 -11.14 -8.64 12.73
CA VAL A 417 -10.10 -8.87 11.72
C VAL A 417 -9.08 -9.90 12.19
N ASN A 418 -8.63 -9.82 13.45
CA ASN A 418 -7.74 -10.82 14.03
C ASN A 418 -8.40 -12.19 14.17
N TRP A 419 -9.66 -12.24 14.62
CA TRP A 419 -10.42 -13.48 14.73
C TRP A 419 -10.60 -14.16 13.37
N PHE A 420 -10.86 -13.37 12.34
CA PHE A 420 -11.05 -13.91 11.01
C PHE A 420 -9.77 -14.52 10.43
N SER A 421 -8.58 -14.19 10.97
CA SER A 421 -7.23 -14.58 10.49
C SER A 421 -7.14 -14.70 8.95
N SER A 422 -8.01 -13.97 8.29
CA SER A 422 -8.41 -14.10 6.90
C SER A 422 -7.28 -13.74 5.95
N LEU A 423 -6.36 -12.88 6.39
CA LEU A 423 -5.23 -12.48 5.56
C LEU A 423 -4.28 -13.66 5.30
N GLU A 424 -3.97 -14.47 6.33
CA GLU A 424 -3.16 -15.69 6.14
C GLU A 424 -3.93 -16.79 5.40
N THR A 425 -5.23 -16.90 5.63
CA THR A 425 -6.08 -17.88 4.95
C THR A 425 -6.27 -17.54 3.47
N LEU A 426 -6.41 -16.26 3.15
CA LEU A 426 -6.44 -15.78 1.76
C LEU A 426 -5.13 -16.06 1.04
N GLU A 427 -4.03 -16.07 1.77
CA GLU A 427 -2.73 -16.39 1.21
C GLU A 427 -2.56 -17.87 0.85
N ALA A 428 -2.99 -18.76 1.71
CA ALA A 428 -2.95 -20.19 1.39
C ALA A 428 -3.81 -20.51 0.13
N ASP A 429 -4.94 -19.82 -0.02
CA ASP A 429 -5.75 -19.89 -1.23
C ASP A 429 -5.08 -19.17 -2.41
N SER A 430 -4.28 -18.13 -2.17
CA SER A 430 -3.53 -17.45 -3.22
C SER A 430 -2.53 -18.38 -3.92
N LYS A 431 -1.89 -19.31 -3.23
CA LYS A 431 -1.01 -20.30 -3.87
C LYS A 431 -1.77 -21.21 -4.86
N ARG A 432 -2.96 -21.69 -4.48
CA ARG A 432 -3.83 -22.50 -5.35
C ARG A 432 -4.37 -21.69 -6.53
N PHE A 433 -4.70 -20.41 -6.30
CA PHE A 433 -5.05 -19.49 -7.37
C PHE A 433 -3.91 -19.27 -8.34
N GLN A 434 -2.68 -19.16 -7.85
CA GLN A 434 -1.50 -18.98 -8.69
C GLN A 434 -1.23 -20.18 -9.58
N ASP A 435 -1.45 -21.40 -9.07
CA ASP A 435 -1.32 -22.62 -9.86
C ASP A 435 -2.39 -22.63 -10.97
N LEU A 436 -3.64 -22.31 -10.65
CA LEU A 436 -4.72 -22.21 -11.62
C LEU A 436 -4.46 -21.11 -12.67
N ILE A 437 -3.97 -19.95 -12.26
CA ILE A 437 -3.59 -18.86 -13.17
C ILE A 437 -2.50 -19.32 -14.14
N ARG A 438 -1.48 -20.05 -13.65
CA ARG A 438 -0.41 -20.60 -14.51
C ARG A 438 -0.97 -21.58 -15.55
N GLU A 439 -1.85 -22.47 -15.13
CA GLU A 439 -2.49 -23.44 -16.03
C GLU A 439 -3.33 -22.72 -17.11
N VAL A 440 -4.12 -21.72 -16.72
CA VAL A 440 -4.94 -20.92 -17.65
C VAL A 440 -4.05 -20.14 -18.61
N ALA A 441 -3.01 -19.49 -18.11
CA ALA A 441 -2.09 -18.69 -18.92
C ALA A 441 -1.24 -19.55 -19.89
N ALA A 442 -0.92 -20.78 -19.51
CA ALA A 442 -0.17 -21.71 -20.36
C ALA A 442 -1.02 -22.29 -21.51
N ASN A 443 -2.34 -22.22 -21.44
CA ASN A 443 -3.22 -22.78 -22.46
C ASN A 443 -3.17 -21.99 -23.78
N PRO A 444 -2.72 -22.60 -24.91
CA PRO A 444 -2.58 -21.88 -26.19
C PRO A 444 -3.87 -21.22 -26.69
N LYS A 445 -5.03 -21.83 -26.41
CA LYS A 445 -6.33 -21.25 -26.79
C LYS A 445 -6.62 -19.92 -26.09
N ASN A 446 -6.17 -19.78 -24.85
CA ASN A 446 -6.35 -18.54 -24.09
C ASN A 446 -5.38 -17.45 -24.58
N ARG A 447 -4.17 -17.82 -25.00
CA ARG A 447 -3.18 -16.89 -25.57
C ARG A 447 -3.57 -16.39 -26.95
N ALA A 448 -4.21 -17.22 -27.78
CA ALA A 448 -4.68 -16.85 -29.09
C ALA A 448 -5.92 -15.93 -29.06
N ALA A 449 -6.64 -15.89 -27.95
CA ALA A 449 -7.84 -15.08 -27.83
C ALA A 449 -7.56 -13.78 -27.03
N PRO A 450 -7.64 -12.58 -27.66
CA PRO A 450 -7.49 -11.30 -26.94
C PRO A 450 -8.54 -11.10 -25.84
N ASN A 451 -9.62 -11.86 -25.83
CA ASN A 451 -10.69 -11.87 -24.82
C ASN A 451 -10.31 -12.74 -23.60
N PHE A 452 -9.15 -12.50 -23.11
CA PHE A 452 -8.62 -13.13 -21.93
C PHE A 452 -9.49 -12.84 -20.75
N ILE A 453 -9.96 -13.42 -19.91
CA ILE A 453 -10.91 -13.27 -18.82
C ILE A 453 -11.50 -11.86 -18.70
N LYS A 454 -12.79 -11.73 -18.90
CA LYS A 454 -13.54 -10.60 -18.37
C LYS A 454 -13.63 -10.76 -16.85
N VAL A 455 -12.57 -10.45 -16.13
CA VAL A 455 -12.70 -10.22 -14.70
C VAL A 455 -13.57 -8.97 -14.59
N GLN A 456 -14.80 -9.15 -14.14
CA GLN A 456 -15.73 -8.05 -13.95
C GLN A 456 -15.24 -7.22 -12.75
N SER A 457 -14.25 -6.39 -12.99
CA SER A 457 -13.88 -5.31 -12.07
C SER A 457 -15.08 -4.35 -11.83
N GLY A 458 -16.10 -4.39 -12.71
CA GLY A 458 -17.28 -3.55 -12.61
C GLY A 458 -18.18 -3.79 -11.40
N THR A 459 -18.29 -5.00 -10.91
CA THR A 459 -19.08 -5.30 -9.70
C THR A 459 -18.36 -4.97 -8.40
N SER A 460 -17.02 -4.93 -8.42
CA SER A 460 -16.21 -4.55 -7.27
C SER A 460 -16.20 -3.03 -7.02
N MET A 461 -16.48 -2.25 -8.06
CA MET A 461 -16.43 -0.79 -8.00
C MET A 461 -17.72 -0.14 -7.47
N ASN A 462 -18.80 -0.89 -7.33
CA ASN A 462 -20.08 -0.41 -6.77
C ASN A 462 -20.16 -0.64 -5.25
N PHE A 463 -19.04 -0.72 -4.58
CA PHE A 463 -19.01 -0.92 -3.14
C PHE A 463 -19.34 0.40 -2.43
N PRO A 464 -20.29 0.45 -1.50
CA PRO A 464 -20.45 1.60 -0.63
C PRO A 464 -19.25 1.66 0.33
N TYR A 465 -18.32 2.58 0.07
CA TYR A 465 -17.13 2.76 0.89
C TYR A 465 -17.44 3.41 2.24
N TYR A 466 -18.58 4.08 2.35
CA TYR A 466 -19.05 4.79 3.54
C TYR A 466 -20.46 4.32 3.92
N GLU A 467 -20.60 3.07 4.33
CA GLU A 467 -21.79 2.69 5.08
C GLU A 467 -21.49 2.90 6.56
N HIS A 468 -22.48 3.46 7.28
CA HIS A 468 -22.37 3.75 8.71
C HIS A 468 -21.85 2.54 9.48
N HIS A 469 -20.92 2.80 10.40
CA HIS A 469 -20.27 1.84 11.30
C HIS A 469 -21.26 0.91 11.99
N ARG A 470 -21.52 -0.24 11.40
CA ARG A 470 -22.23 -1.34 12.04
C ARG A 470 -21.32 -2.54 12.10
N GLU A 471 -21.33 -3.24 13.23
CA GLU A 471 -20.63 -4.53 13.39
C GLU A 471 -20.96 -5.52 12.26
N GLU A 472 -22.13 -5.35 11.63
CA GLU A 472 -22.67 -6.17 10.54
C GLU A 472 -21.93 -5.99 9.22
N ASP A 473 -21.25 -4.87 9.01
CA ASP A 473 -20.63 -4.50 7.71
C ASP A 473 -19.32 -5.23 7.43
N ILE A 474 -18.54 -5.52 8.47
CA ILE A 474 -17.29 -6.31 8.31
C ILE A 474 -17.59 -7.73 7.79
N PRO A 475 -18.52 -8.50 8.40
CA PRO A 475 -18.90 -9.81 7.87
C PRO A 475 -19.43 -9.72 6.44
N ALA A 476 -20.23 -8.70 6.09
CA ALA A 476 -20.76 -8.50 4.75
C ALA A 476 -19.63 -8.25 3.73
N SER A 477 -18.64 -7.43 4.05
CA SER A 477 -17.48 -7.16 3.21
C SER A 477 -16.65 -8.42 2.97
N LEU A 478 -16.38 -9.18 4.02
CA LEU A 478 -15.64 -10.44 3.95
C LEU A 478 -16.41 -11.50 3.15
N SER A 479 -17.76 -11.54 3.28
CA SER A 479 -18.63 -12.40 2.48
C SER A 479 -18.56 -12.06 0.99
N LYS A 480 -18.69 -10.77 0.63
CA LYS A 480 -18.57 -10.31 -0.76
C LYS A 480 -17.21 -10.68 -1.36
N MET A 481 -16.13 -10.55 -0.58
CA MET A 481 -14.81 -10.95 -1.02
C MET A 481 -14.71 -12.46 -1.26
N ALA A 482 -15.21 -13.29 -0.37
CA ALA A 482 -15.20 -14.75 -0.52
C ALA A 482 -15.96 -15.17 -1.79
N PHE A 483 -17.12 -14.57 -2.06
CA PHE A 483 -17.87 -14.80 -3.30
C PHE A 483 -17.13 -14.28 -4.53
N GLY A 484 -16.50 -13.12 -4.46
CA GLY A 484 -15.64 -12.58 -5.53
C GLY A 484 -14.52 -13.54 -5.90
N LEU A 485 -13.84 -14.12 -4.90
CA LEU A 485 -12.82 -15.14 -5.11
C LEU A 485 -13.37 -16.43 -5.71
N ALA A 486 -14.55 -16.89 -5.22
CA ALA A 486 -15.23 -18.06 -5.77
C ALA A 486 -15.62 -17.83 -7.25
N ARG A 487 -16.12 -16.65 -7.58
CA ARG A 487 -16.44 -16.26 -8.96
C ARG A 487 -15.22 -16.23 -9.85
N LEU A 488 -14.13 -15.60 -9.42
CA LEU A 488 -12.88 -15.57 -10.18
C LEU A 488 -12.35 -17.00 -10.42
N ARG A 489 -12.44 -17.87 -9.42
CA ARG A 489 -12.08 -19.29 -9.57
C ARG A 489 -12.92 -20.00 -10.62
N LEU A 490 -14.25 -19.77 -10.65
CA LEU A 490 -15.14 -20.34 -11.66
C LEU A 490 -14.78 -19.85 -13.05
N ASP A 491 -14.54 -18.54 -13.23
CA ASP A 491 -14.16 -17.95 -14.51
C ASP A 491 -12.84 -18.53 -15.05
N LEU A 492 -11.87 -18.81 -14.16
CA LEU A 492 -10.64 -19.49 -14.51
C LEU A 492 -10.87 -20.97 -14.92
N LEU A 493 -11.72 -21.69 -14.18
CA LEU A 493 -12.06 -23.10 -14.49
C LEU A 493 -12.82 -23.21 -15.81
N GLU A 494 -13.70 -22.27 -16.11
CA GLU A 494 -14.38 -22.19 -17.41
C GLU A 494 -13.40 -22.06 -18.56
N LYS A 495 -12.36 -21.24 -18.40
CA LYS A 495 -11.27 -21.08 -19.40
C LYS A 495 -10.45 -22.35 -19.60
N LEU A 496 -10.35 -23.20 -18.60
CA LEU A 496 -9.75 -24.54 -18.70
C LEU A 496 -10.72 -25.57 -19.32
N GLY A 497 -11.96 -25.17 -19.66
CA GLY A 497 -12.99 -26.09 -20.15
C GLY A 497 -13.45 -27.09 -19.08
N TRP A 498 -13.55 -26.63 -17.83
CA TRP A 498 -13.95 -27.39 -16.64
C TRP A 498 -13.04 -28.58 -16.28
N ARG A 499 -11.93 -28.79 -17.01
CA ARG A 499 -10.95 -29.85 -16.70
C ARG A 499 -10.37 -29.69 -15.28
N GLY A 500 -10.25 -28.48 -14.80
CA GLY A 500 -9.79 -28.19 -13.44
C GLY A 500 -10.77 -28.61 -12.34
N LEU A 501 -12.10 -28.73 -12.63
CA LEU A 501 -13.09 -29.21 -11.66
C LEU A 501 -12.93 -30.70 -11.32
N ILE A 502 -12.24 -31.46 -12.16
CA ILE A 502 -11.93 -32.87 -11.91
C ILE A 502 -10.90 -33.01 -10.77
N SER A 503 -10.12 -31.96 -10.51
CA SER A 503 -9.18 -31.92 -9.38
C SER A 503 -9.92 -31.73 -8.06
N PHE A 504 -9.84 -32.72 -7.17
CA PHE A 504 -10.39 -32.66 -5.81
C PHE A 504 -9.96 -31.38 -5.04
N ASN A 505 -8.76 -30.93 -5.26
CA ASN A 505 -8.23 -29.71 -4.62
C ASN A 505 -8.96 -28.44 -5.09
N GLN A 506 -9.32 -28.32 -6.35
CA GLN A 506 -10.06 -27.17 -6.89
C GLN A 506 -11.52 -27.17 -6.42
N GLN A 507 -12.16 -28.34 -6.41
CA GLN A 507 -13.52 -28.50 -5.86
C GLN A 507 -13.56 -28.10 -4.37
N ARG A 508 -12.60 -28.58 -3.59
CA ARG A 508 -12.48 -28.26 -2.16
C ARG A 508 -12.23 -26.76 -1.94
N ALA A 509 -11.39 -26.13 -2.77
CA ALA A 509 -11.10 -24.70 -2.66
C ALA A 509 -12.32 -23.86 -3.01
N LEU A 510 -13.05 -24.19 -4.07
CA LEU A 510 -14.30 -23.52 -4.47
C LEU A 510 -15.36 -23.65 -3.37
N LEU A 511 -15.58 -24.86 -2.87
CA LEU A 511 -16.54 -25.11 -1.78
C LEU A 511 -16.18 -24.28 -0.54
N LYS A 512 -14.90 -24.19 -0.21
CA LYS A 512 -14.41 -23.41 0.93
C LYS A 512 -14.69 -21.91 0.77
N ASP A 513 -14.47 -21.33 -0.43
CA ASP A 513 -14.76 -19.93 -0.71
C ASP A 513 -16.28 -19.64 -0.62
N VAL A 514 -17.11 -20.53 -1.15
CA VAL A 514 -18.57 -20.41 -1.06
C VAL A 514 -19.06 -20.53 0.39
N LEU A 515 -18.57 -21.52 1.14
CA LEU A 515 -18.95 -21.71 2.54
C LEU A 515 -18.54 -20.51 3.42
N ARG A 516 -17.37 -19.92 3.16
CA ARG A 516 -16.95 -18.69 3.82
C ARG A 516 -17.88 -17.53 3.53
N GLY A 517 -18.24 -17.35 2.25
CA GLY A 517 -19.19 -16.33 1.86
C GLY A 517 -20.53 -16.49 2.57
N LEU A 518 -21.10 -17.69 2.58
CA LEU A 518 -22.36 -18.01 3.25
C LEU A 518 -22.28 -17.82 4.78
N PHE A 519 -21.18 -18.26 5.40
CA PHE A 519 -20.97 -18.12 6.84
C PHE A 519 -20.92 -16.67 7.31
N LEU A 520 -20.45 -15.77 6.45
CA LEU A 520 -20.28 -14.35 6.75
C LEU A 520 -21.53 -13.52 6.41
N MET A 521 -22.49 -14.09 5.69
CA MET A 521 -23.75 -13.38 5.40
C MET A 521 -24.50 -13.02 6.69
N PRO A 522 -24.95 -11.76 6.86
CA PRO A 522 -25.60 -11.30 8.10
C PRO A 522 -26.79 -12.15 8.51
N PHE A 523 -27.63 -12.57 7.57
CA PHE A 523 -28.85 -13.33 7.83
C PHE A 523 -28.60 -14.83 8.10
N TYR A 524 -27.67 -15.45 7.35
CA TYR A 524 -27.34 -16.87 7.54
C TYR A 524 -26.24 -17.08 8.57
N GLY A 525 -25.38 -16.06 8.77
CA GLY A 525 -24.23 -16.12 9.65
C GLY A 525 -24.57 -16.33 11.11
N THR A 526 -25.66 -15.73 11.62
CA THR A 526 -26.14 -15.93 13.01
C THR A 526 -26.60 -17.37 13.24
N LYS A 527 -27.44 -17.92 12.36
CA LYS A 527 -27.92 -19.32 12.49
C LYS A 527 -26.82 -20.36 12.26
N LEU A 528 -25.89 -20.09 11.33
CA LEU A 528 -24.75 -20.99 11.08
C LEU A 528 -23.71 -20.95 12.19
N ARG A 529 -23.47 -19.77 12.82
CA ARG A 529 -22.54 -19.64 13.97
C ARG A 529 -23.04 -20.37 15.20
N GLU A 530 -24.36 -20.53 15.36
CA GLU A 530 -24.99 -21.28 16.45
C GLU A 530 -25.00 -22.79 16.20
N SER A 531 -24.82 -23.23 14.96
CA SER A 531 -24.83 -24.64 14.58
C SER A 531 -23.58 -25.37 15.09
N ARG A 532 -23.81 -26.46 15.85
CA ARG A 532 -22.73 -27.36 16.31
C ARG A 532 -21.91 -27.93 15.15
N LEU A 533 -22.53 -28.20 14.01
CA LEU A 533 -21.89 -28.74 12.81
C LEU A 533 -20.90 -27.75 12.20
N VAL A 534 -21.26 -26.47 12.16
CA VAL A 534 -20.40 -25.40 11.64
C VAL A 534 -19.22 -25.15 12.59
N ARG A 535 -19.44 -25.15 13.90
CA ARG A 535 -18.35 -25.10 14.89
C ARG A 535 -17.40 -26.27 14.73
N MET A 536 -17.88 -27.47 14.45
CA MET A 536 -17.06 -28.66 14.20
C MET A 536 -16.25 -28.56 12.91
N ILE A 537 -16.82 -28.02 11.83
CA ILE A 537 -16.09 -27.75 10.56
C ILE A 537 -14.98 -26.72 10.79
N PHE A 538 -15.21 -25.70 11.62
CA PHE A 538 -14.16 -24.73 11.99
C PHE A 538 -13.14 -25.28 12.99
N TYR A 539 -13.51 -26.25 13.84
CA TYR A 539 -12.58 -26.97 14.71
C TYR A 539 -11.60 -27.85 13.91
N LEU A 540 -12.05 -28.40 12.79
CA LEU A 540 -11.21 -29.18 11.86
C LEU A 540 -10.25 -28.30 11.02
N PHE A 541 -10.36 -26.95 11.12
CA PHE A 541 -9.49 -25.97 10.47
C PHE A 541 -9.05 -24.92 11.50
N PRO A 542 -8.19 -25.29 12.48
CA PRO A 542 -7.83 -24.39 13.57
C PRO A 542 -7.04 -23.18 13.07
N GLY A 543 -7.67 -22.00 13.12
CA GLY A 543 -6.97 -20.75 13.30
C GLY A 543 -6.57 -20.66 14.79
N ARG A 544 -5.30 -20.47 15.10
CA ARG A 544 -4.78 -20.41 16.46
C ARG A 544 -5.45 -19.32 17.30
N SER A 545 -5.78 -19.68 18.54
CA SER A 545 -6.14 -18.91 19.72
C SER A 545 -7.62 -18.66 19.97
N GLN A 546 -8.22 -19.54 20.78
CA GLN A 546 -9.27 -19.16 21.73
C GLN A 546 -8.59 -18.65 23.00
N GLN A 547 -8.69 -17.37 23.28
CA GLN A 547 -8.68 -16.84 24.63
C GLN A 547 -9.79 -15.80 24.73
N THR A 548 -10.81 -16.17 25.51
CA THR A 548 -11.90 -15.30 25.94
C THR A 548 -11.33 -14.15 26.76
N VAL A 549 -11.50 -12.94 26.28
CA VAL A 549 -11.14 -11.72 27.02
C VAL A 549 -12.42 -10.98 27.36
N ARG A 550 -12.70 -10.86 28.63
CA ARG A 550 -13.64 -9.87 29.15
C ARG A 550 -13.00 -8.49 29.01
N THR A 551 -13.62 -7.62 28.27
CA THR A 551 -13.25 -6.19 28.21
C THR A 551 -14.34 -5.39 28.90
N GLU A 552 -14.03 -4.88 30.07
CA GLU A 552 -14.75 -3.77 30.67
C GLU A 552 -13.93 -2.50 30.42
N CYS A 553 -14.27 -1.81 29.38
CA CYS A 553 -14.01 -0.39 29.22
C CYS A 553 -15.27 0.16 28.57
N THR A 554 -16.17 0.69 29.37
CA THR A 554 -17.39 1.36 28.90
C THR A 554 -16.99 2.69 28.30
N ASP A 555 -17.31 2.88 27.02
CA ASP A 555 -17.21 4.16 26.34
C ASP A 555 -18.15 5.18 27.04
N ARG A 556 -17.55 6.22 27.59
CA ARG A 556 -18.19 7.50 27.92
C ARG A 556 -17.52 8.59 27.15
#